data_412ae4ff55291031ba6571d9f5364ce7
#
_entry.id   412ae4ff55291031ba6571d9f5364ce7
#
_cell.length_a   1.000
_cell.length_b   1.000
_cell.length_c   1.000
_cell.angle_alpha   90.00
_cell.angle_beta   90.00
_cell.angle_gamma   90.00
#
_symmetry.space_group_name_H-M   'P 1'
#
loop_
_entity.id
_entity.type
_entity.pdbx_description
1 polymer ?
#
loop_
_entity_poly.entity_id
_entity_poly.type
_entity_poly.pdbx_seq_one_letter_code
_entity_poly.pdbx_strand_id
1 'polypeptide(L)'
;MPDNLDELLTEQPNPASARIDEKSTLEMLQVVNAEDRRVADSITPELPHIAQAVDAIVEVFRSGGRLFYIGAGTSGRLGVLDASECPPTFNVPPDLVQGIIAGGESALSRATETTEDDPAIGVRDLQARGFQPQDILCGIAASGRTPYVLGAIDEANRLGATTIAISCVPDSELSRRAKIAITPAPGPEIIAGSTRLKAGTATKLVLNMLTTGAFIRMGYVRGNLMVNVQPKNAKLLDRSIRIIETVTGASPDRAASMLRFAGNNVLTAIRHIEKEKNTNG
;
A
#
# COMPACT_ATOMS: atom_id res chain seq x y z
N MET A 1 -23.54 -17.57 0.13
CA MET A 1 -22.26 -17.47 0.86
C MET A 1 -21.97 -18.82 1.44
N PRO A 2 -20.73 -19.30 1.45
CA PRO A 2 -20.42 -20.37 2.35
C PRO A 2 -20.58 -19.80 3.77
N ASP A 3 -21.65 -20.25 4.46
CA ASP A 3 -21.83 -19.96 5.89
C ASP A 3 -20.80 -20.70 6.75
N ASN A 4 -19.95 -21.50 6.10
CA ASN A 4 -18.97 -22.36 6.70
C ASN A 4 -17.57 -21.76 6.53
N LEU A 5 -16.91 -21.40 7.62
CA LEU A 5 -15.53 -20.89 7.65
C LEU A 5 -14.55 -21.87 6.98
N ASP A 6 -14.80 -23.17 7.09
CA ASP A 6 -13.95 -24.23 6.53
C ASP A 6 -13.88 -24.20 4.98
N GLU A 7 -14.81 -23.51 4.32
CA GLU A 7 -14.81 -23.37 2.87
C GLU A 7 -13.96 -22.20 2.39
N LEU A 8 -13.52 -21.32 3.29
CA LEU A 8 -12.66 -20.20 2.93
C LEU A 8 -11.27 -20.70 2.54
N LEU A 9 -10.75 -20.18 1.43
CA LEU A 9 -9.42 -20.51 0.92
C LEU A 9 -8.31 -20.31 1.99
N THR A 10 -8.49 -19.32 2.86
CA THR A 10 -7.56 -19.01 3.96
C THR A 10 -7.57 -20.02 5.09
N GLU A 11 -8.67 -20.77 5.26
CA GLU A 11 -8.86 -21.76 6.32
C GLU A 11 -8.59 -23.20 5.88
N GLN A 12 -8.50 -23.41 4.56
CA GLN A 12 -8.26 -24.74 4.00
C GLN A 12 -6.85 -25.24 4.34
N PRO A 13 -6.70 -26.56 4.66
CA PRO A 13 -5.39 -27.17 4.78
C PRO A 13 -4.61 -27.10 3.46
N ASN A 14 -3.33 -26.74 3.52
CA ASN A 14 -2.46 -26.75 2.36
C ASN A 14 -1.86 -28.14 2.14
N PRO A 15 -2.15 -28.82 1.01
CA PRO A 15 -1.59 -30.14 0.74
C PRO A 15 -0.06 -30.17 0.70
N ALA A 16 0.60 -29.07 0.30
CA ALA A 16 2.06 -29.00 0.24
C ALA A 16 2.70 -29.01 1.63
N SER A 17 2.00 -28.56 2.66
CA SER A 17 2.49 -28.55 4.05
C SER A 17 1.93 -29.70 4.89
N ALA A 18 1.30 -30.72 4.28
CA ALA A 18 0.88 -31.91 5.01
C ALA A 18 2.07 -32.54 5.73
N ARG A 19 1.89 -32.83 7.04
CA ARG A 19 2.94 -33.40 7.91
C ARG A 19 4.22 -32.57 7.95
N ILE A 20 4.10 -31.24 7.91
CA ILE A 20 5.26 -30.33 7.93
C ILE A 20 6.04 -30.42 9.25
N ASP A 21 5.37 -30.75 10.33
CA ASP A 21 5.91 -30.99 11.69
C ASP A 21 6.85 -32.20 11.78
N GLU A 22 6.70 -33.18 10.88
CA GLU A 22 7.54 -34.36 10.81
C GLU A 22 8.79 -34.21 9.97
N LYS A 23 8.91 -33.09 9.25
CA LYS A 23 10.03 -32.80 8.32
C LYS A 23 11.25 -32.29 9.09
N SER A 24 12.44 -32.54 8.54
CA SER A 24 13.63 -31.83 9.00
C SER A 24 13.48 -30.30 8.78
N THR A 25 14.21 -29.50 9.54
CA THR A 25 14.19 -28.03 9.41
C THR A 25 14.42 -27.57 7.98
N LEU A 26 15.38 -28.19 7.26
CA LEU A 26 15.66 -27.82 5.88
C LEU A 26 14.48 -28.14 4.95
N GLU A 27 13.91 -29.34 5.05
CA GLU A 27 12.76 -29.73 4.23
C GLU A 27 11.54 -28.86 4.52
N MET A 28 11.28 -28.55 5.80
CA MET A 28 10.24 -27.62 6.19
C MET A 28 10.43 -26.24 5.51
N LEU A 29 11.64 -25.66 5.59
CA LEU A 29 11.94 -24.35 4.99
C LEU A 29 11.88 -24.40 3.45
N GLN A 30 12.21 -25.52 2.82
CA GLN A 30 12.05 -25.70 1.38
C GLN A 30 10.58 -25.67 0.97
N VAL A 31 9.68 -26.29 1.74
CA VAL A 31 8.23 -26.23 1.50
C VAL A 31 7.72 -24.78 1.66
N VAL A 32 8.09 -24.09 2.74
CA VAL A 32 7.72 -22.69 2.95
C VAL A 32 8.18 -21.82 1.78
N ASN A 33 9.45 -21.91 1.40
CA ASN A 33 10.01 -21.11 0.31
C ASN A 33 9.37 -21.41 -1.06
N ALA A 34 9.01 -22.67 -1.32
CA ALA A 34 8.34 -23.06 -2.56
C ALA A 34 6.93 -22.44 -2.65
N GLU A 35 6.19 -22.41 -1.55
CA GLU A 35 4.87 -21.80 -1.48
C GLU A 35 4.96 -20.25 -1.55
N ASP A 36 5.93 -19.62 -0.89
CA ASP A 36 6.13 -18.18 -0.92
C ASP A 36 6.46 -17.66 -2.33
N ARG A 37 7.19 -18.42 -3.14
CA ARG A 37 7.46 -18.06 -4.54
C ARG A 37 6.20 -17.87 -5.39
N ARG A 38 5.13 -18.57 -5.07
CA ARG A 38 3.86 -18.51 -5.79
C ARG A 38 3.04 -17.26 -5.47
N VAL A 39 3.39 -16.57 -4.38
CA VAL A 39 2.64 -15.37 -3.94
C VAL A 39 2.70 -14.26 -4.97
N ALA A 40 3.88 -13.98 -5.53
CA ALA A 40 4.03 -12.94 -6.55
C ALA A 40 3.19 -13.24 -7.81
N ASP A 41 3.13 -14.52 -8.22
CA ASP A 41 2.35 -14.93 -9.38
C ASP A 41 0.85 -14.72 -9.17
N SER A 42 0.36 -14.84 -7.93
CA SER A 42 -1.05 -14.60 -7.60
C SER A 42 -1.49 -13.13 -7.76
N ILE A 43 -0.55 -12.20 -7.86
CA ILE A 43 -0.81 -10.77 -8.10
C ILE A 43 -1.06 -10.50 -9.59
N THR A 44 -0.49 -11.31 -10.48
CA THR A 44 -0.53 -11.06 -11.93
C THR A 44 -1.96 -10.87 -12.48
N PRO A 45 -2.96 -11.68 -12.13
CA PRO A 45 -4.33 -11.48 -12.57
C PRO A 45 -4.96 -10.16 -12.08
N GLU A 46 -4.47 -9.63 -10.96
CA GLU A 46 -4.99 -8.44 -10.31
C GLU A 46 -4.37 -7.12 -10.82
N LEU A 47 -3.36 -7.18 -11.68
CA LEU A 47 -2.69 -5.98 -12.19
C LEU A 47 -3.64 -4.96 -12.83
N PRO A 48 -4.69 -5.35 -13.57
CA PRO A 48 -5.67 -4.37 -14.08
C PRO A 48 -6.43 -3.65 -12.97
N HIS A 49 -6.85 -4.34 -11.92
CA HIS A 49 -7.54 -3.76 -10.77
C HIS A 49 -6.60 -2.86 -9.95
N ILE A 50 -5.34 -3.29 -9.79
CA ILE A 50 -4.30 -2.48 -9.14
C ILE A 50 -4.06 -1.19 -9.94
N ALA A 51 -3.98 -1.26 -11.27
CA ALA A 51 -3.82 -0.08 -12.12
C ALA A 51 -5.01 0.89 -11.97
N GLN A 52 -6.25 0.38 -11.98
CA GLN A 52 -7.45 1.19 -11.73
C GLN A 52 -7.39 1.87 -10.35
N ALA A 53 -6.96 1.15 -9.31
CA ALA A 53 -6.82 1.72 -7.98
C ALA A 53 -5.71 2.79 -7.92
N VAL A 54 -4.57 2.58 -8.57
CA VAL A 54 -3.50 3.58 -8.69
C VAL A 54 -4.02 4.85 -9.36
N ASP A 55 -4.74 4.74 -10.48
CA ASP A 55 -5.28 5.90 -11.18
C ASP A 55 -6.30 6.66 -10.31
N ALA A 56 -7.16 5.95 -9.56
CA ALA A 56 -8.10 6.56 -8.62
C ALA A 56 -7.39 7.30 -7.47
N ILE A 57 -6.32 6.72 -6.91
CA ILE A 57 -5.50 7.36 -5.87
C ILE A 57 -4.86 8.64 -6.41
N VAL A 58 -4.31 8.61 -7.63
CA VAL A 58 -3.71 9.77 -8.28
C VAL A 58 -4.71 10.90 -8.45
N GLU A 59 -5.94 10.58 -8.85
CA GLU A 59 -7.00 11.56 -9.03
C GLU A 59 -7.41 12.22 -7.70
N VAL A 60 -7.54 11.40 -6.66
CA VAL A 60 -7.78 11.87 -5.28
C VAL A 60 -6.65 12.79 -4.80
N PHE A 61 -5.38 12.42 -4.97
CA PHE A 61 -4.25 13.25 -4.56
C PHE A 61 -4.20 14.59 -5.33
N ARG A 62 -4.49 14.59 -6.63
CA ARG A 62 -4.57 15.82 -7.45
C ARG A 62 -5.69 16.75 -7.03
N SER A 63 -6.78 16.18 -6.51
CA SER A 63 -7.93 16.93 -6.01
C SER A 63 -7.77 17.39 -4.55
N GLY A 64 -6.60 17.13 -3.92
CA GLY A 64 -6.33 17.50 -2.53
C GLY A 64 -6.88 16.53 -1.49
N GLY A 65 -7.36 15.35 -1.90
CA GLY A 65 -7.76 14.26 -1.01
C GLY A 65 -6.57 13.42 -0.55
N ARG A 66 -6.85 12.42 0.29
CA ARG A 66 -5.87 11.57 0.99
C ARG A 66 -6.22 10.10 0.81
N LEU A 67 -5.23 9.22 0.98
CA LEU A 67 -5.42 7.78 1.04
C LEU A 67 -5.45 7.30 2.49
N PHE A 68 -6.46 6.53 2.84
CA PHE A 68 -6.56 5.84 4.12
C PHE A 68 -6.55 4.33 3.91
N TYR A 69 -5.68 3.65 4.62
CA TYR A 69 -5.71 2.21 4.82
C TYR A 69 -6.44 1.89 6.12
N ILE A 70 -7.29 0.88 6.12
CA ILE A 70 -7.93 0.39 7.34
C ILE A 70 -7.91 -1.13 7.38
N GLY A 71 -7.51 -1.70 8.53
CA GLY A 71 -7.41 -3.14 8.72
C GLY A 71 -7.27 -3.55 10.17
N ALA A 72 -7.41 -4.84 10.44
CA ALA A 72 -7.16 -5.44 11.74
C ALA A 72 -5.91 -6.34 11.67
N GLY A 73 -5.25 -6.59 12.82
CA GLY A 73 -4.13 -7.51 12.94
C GLY A 73 -3.01 -7.24 11.93
N THR A 74 -2.59 -8.27 11.18
CA THR A 74 -1.53 -8.15 10.15
C THR A 74 -1.91 -7.18 9.04
N SER A 75 -3.16 -7.17 8.60
CA SER A 75 -3.66 -6.29 7.54
C SER A 75 -3.52 -4.81 7.93
N GLY A 76 -3.92 -4.45 9.15
CA GLY A 76 -3.76 -3.09 9.68
C GLY A 76 -2.29 -2.70 9.84
N ARG A 77 -1.43 -3.61 10.33
CA ARG A 77 0.02 -3.36 10.46
C ARG A 77 0.67 -3.07 9.12
N LEU A 78 0.31 -3.82 8.07
CA LEU A 78 0.84 -3.61 6.72
C LEU A 78 0.38 -2.26 6.14
N GLY A 79 -0.87 -1.86 6.36
CA GLY A 79 -1.36 -0.55 5.97
C GLY A 79 -0.62 0.60 6.67
N VAL A 80 -0.37 0.47 7.99
CA VAL A 80 0.43 1.44 8.74
C VAL A 80 1.88 1.47 8.27
N LEU A 81 2.48 0.30 7.99
CA LEU A 81 3.84 0.20 7.47
C LEU A 81 3.98 0.96 6.16
N ASP A 82 3.14 0.65 5.16
CA ASP A 82 3.22 1.30 3.84
C ASP A 82 3.00 2.82 3.95
N ALA A 83 2.03 3.25 4.75
CA ALA A 83 1.76 4.67 5.00
C ALA A 83 2.97 5.39 5.63
N SER A 84 3.64 4.76 6.61
CA SER A 84 4.78 5.34 7.31
C SER A 84 6.03 5.51 6.44
N GLU A 85 6.18 4.71 5.39
CA GLU A 85 7.30 4.75 4.46
C GLU A 85 7.13 5.79 3.33
N CYS A 86 5.91 6.30 3.11
CA CYS A 86 5.65 7.30 2.07
C CYS A 86 6.38 8.64 2.31
N PRO A 87 6.35 9.24 3.53
CA PRO A 87 7.06 10.50 3.78
C PRO A 87 8.58 10.42 3.59
N PRO A 88 9.32 9.44 4.14
CA PRO A 88 10.76 9.36 3.95
C PRO A 88 11.16 9.00 2.50
N THR A 89 10.33 8.23 1.79
CA THR A 89 10.64 7.79 0.43
C THR A 89 10.32 8.85 -0.61
N PHE A 90 9.13 9.46 -0.53
CA PHE A 90 8.62 10.38 -1.56
C PHE A 90 8.56 11.84 -1.11
N ASN A 91 9.01 12.15 0.10
CA ASN A 91 8.99 13.51 0.69
C ASN A 91 7.58 14.14 0.61
N VAL A 92 6.58 13.38 1.02
CA VAL A 92 5.18 13.80 1.09
C VAL A 92 4.78 14.10 2.53
N PRO A 93 3.72 14.89 2.76
CA PRO A 93 3.17 15.08 4.10
C PRO A 93 2.74 13.73 4.72
N PRO A 94 2.95 13.52 6.03
CA PRO A 94 2.56 12.28 6.71
C PRO A 94 1.05 12.02 6.69
N ASP A 95 0.25 13.07 6.51
CA ASP A 95 -1.21 12.96 6.44
C ASP A 95 -1.75 12.55 5.08
N LEU A 96 -0.91 12.52 4.02
CA LEU A 96 -1.33 12.19 2.67
C LEU A 96 -1.72 10.73 2.53
N VAL A 97 -0.98 9.83 3.20
CA VAL A 97 -1.29 8.40 3.29
C VAL A 97 -1.33 8.03 4.76
N GLN A 98 -2.44 7.51 5.23
CA GLN A 98 -2.65 7.18 6.64
C GLN A 98 -3.05 5.72 6.82
N GLY A 99 -2.51 5.06 7.84
CA GLY A 99 -2.89 3.71 8.25
C GLY A 99 -3.73 3.74 9.52
N ILE A 100 -4.85 3.03 9.51
CA ILE A 100 -5.74 2.84 10.65
C ILE A 100 -5.77 1.35 11.00
N ILE A 101 -5.50 1.02 12.25
CA ILE A 101 -5.51 -0.35 12.74
C ILE A 101 -6.49 -0.52 13.89
N ALA A 102 -7.29 -1.58 13.85
CA ALA A 102 -8.18 -1.95 14.95
C ALA A 102 -7.39 -2.09 16.27
N GLY A 103 -7.84 -1.42 17.33
CA GLY A 103 -7.13 -1.35 18.60
C GLY A 103 -6.06 -0.26 18.71
N GLY A 104 -5.89 0.58 17.66
CA GLY A 104 -5.01 1.74 17.66
C GLY A 104 -3.51 1.40 17.76
N GLU A 105 -2.69 2.34 18.23
CA GLU A 105 -1.23 2.20 18.26
C GLU A 105 -0.74 0.99 19.06
N SER A 106 -1.43 0.62 20.12
CA SER A 106 -1.07 -0.56 20.92
C SER A 106 -1.11 -1.87 20.12
N ALA A 107 -2.01 -1.94 19.12
CA ALA A 107 -2.17 -3.10 18.24
C ALA A 107 -1.02 -3.28 17.23
N LEU A 108 -0.14 -2.29 17.06
CA LEU A 108 1.06 -2.43 16.22
C LEU A 108 2.04 -3.45 16.80
N SER A 109 2.18 -3.50 18.12
CA SER A 109 3.13 -4.36 18.83
C SER A 109 2.49 -5.50 19.62
N ARG A 110 1.17 -5.47 19.86
CA ARG A 110 0.44 -6.48 20.63
C ARG A 110 -0.79 -6.96 19.87
N ALA A 111 -1.16 -8.24 19.99
CA ALA A 111 -2.41 -8.74 19.44
C ALA A 111 -3.60 -8.20 20.28
N THR A 112 -4.60 -7.66 19.56
CA THR A 112 -5.88 -7.23 20.15
C THR A 112 -6.99 -7.86 19.32
N GLU A 113 -7.71 -8.85 19.88
CA GLU A 113 -8.72 -9.60 19.14
C GLU A 113 -10.13 -9.01 19.31
N THR A 114 -10.36 -8.24 20.36
CA THR A 114 -11.70 -7.78 20.77
C THR A 114 -12.28 -6.63 19.94
N THR A 115 -11.49 -5.96 19.10
CA THR A 115 -11.92 -4.75 18.38
C THR A 115 -12.26 -5.00 16.91
N GLU A 116 -11.93 -6.18 16.37
CA GLU A 116 -12.13 -6.46 14.94
C GLU A 116 -13.55 -6.92 14.59
N ASP A 117 -14.33 -7.34 15.58
CA ASP A 117 -15.68 -7.89 15.39
C ASP A 117 -16.78 -6.82 15.42
N ASP A 118 -16.46 -5.57 15.77
CA ASP A 118 -17.43 -4.48 15.84
C ASP A 118 -17.27 -3.49 14.68
N PRO A 119 -18.23 -3.45 13.72
CA PRO A 119 -18.19 -2.53 12.59
C PRO A 119 -18.28 -1.05 13.02
N ALA A 120 -18.93 -0.75 14.15
CA ALA A 120 -19.05 0.63 14.64
C ALA A 120 -17.71 1.21 15.10
N ILE A 121 -16.77 0.36 15.53
CA ILE A 121 -15.41 0.80 15.88
C ILE A 121 -14.68 1.28 14.61
N GLY A 122 -14.79 0.53 13.50
CA GLY A 122 -14.20 0.93 12.22
C GLY A 122 -14.71 2.30 11.73
N VAL A 123 -16.00 2.54 11.86
CA VAL A 123 -16.60 3.84 11.55
C VAL A 123 -16.04 4.95 12.44
N ARG A 124 -15.97 4.74 13.77
CA ARG A 124 -15.45 5.74 14.71
C ARG A 124 -13.99 6.08 14.44
N ASP A 125 -13.16 5.07 14.20
CA ASP A 125 -11.73 5.25 13.95
C ASP A 125 -11.50 6.02 12.65
N LEU A 126 -12.29 5.75 11.61
CA LEU A 126 -12.26 6.47 10.35
C LEU A 126 -12.67 7.95 10.55
N GLN A 127 -13.75 8.21 11.26
CA GLN A 127 -14.22 9.56 11.57
C GLN A 127 -13.23 10.34 12.44
N ALA A 128 -12.60 9.69 13.43
CA ALA A 128 -11.59 10.28 14.30
C ALA A 128 -10.33 10.76 13.53
N ARG A 129 -10.05 10.17 12.38
CA ARG A 129 -8.98 10.62 11.45
C ARG A 129 -9.43 11.72 10.50
N GLY A 130 -10.67 12.19 10.61
CA GLY A 130 -11.21 13.26 9.79
C GLY A 130 -11.35 12.89 8.31
N PHE A 131 -11.72 11.63 8.02
CA PHE A 131 -12.00 11.15 6.67
C PHE A 131 -13.13 11.97 6.02
N GLN A 132 -12.96 12.34 4.76
CA GLN A 132 -13.87 13.20 4.00
C GLN A 132 -14.29 12.52 2.69
N PRO A 133 -15.42 12.97 2.05
CA PRO A 133 -15.89 12.41 0.77
C PRO A 133 -14.88 12.45 -0.39
N GLN A 134 -13.96 13.40 -0.38
CA GLN A 134 -12.90 13.53 -1.39
C GLN A 134 -11.69 12.60 -1.14
N ASP A 135 -11.62 11.93 0.01
CA ASP A 135 -10.58 10.96 0.32
C ASP A 135 -10.89 9.59 -0.32
N ILE A 136 -9.93 8.71 -0.32
CA ILE A 136 -10.09 7.31 -0.76
C ILE A 136 -9.77 6.36 0.40
N LEU A 137 -10.64 5.38 0.62
CA LEU A 137 -10.46 4.35 1.64
C LEU A 137 -10.09 3.01 1.01
N CYS A 138 -9.00 2.42 1.47
CA CYS A 138 -8.60 1.05 1.14
C CYS A 138 -8.79 0.16 2.37
N GLY A 139 -9.81 -0.68 2.35
CA GLY A 139 -10.09 -1.69 3.36
C GLY A 139 -9.27 -2.96 3.09
N ILE A 140 -8.61 -3.47 4.13
CA ILE A 140 -7.69 -4.60 4.04
C ILE A 140 -8.14 -5.70 5.02
N ALA A 141 -8.53 -6.84 4.48
CA ALA A 141 -8.89 -8.03 5.26
C ALA A 141 -8.60 -9.29 4.45
N ALA A 142 -7.68 -10.14 4.89
CA ALA A 142 -7.29 -11.34 4.16
C ALA A 142 -8.48 -12.25 3.83
N SER A 143 -9.37 -12.50 4.80
CA SER A 143 -10.62 -13.24 4.62
C SER A 143 -11.70 -12.45 3.88
N GLY A 144 -11.57 -11.12 3.83
CA GLY A 144 -12.59 -10.22 3.29
C GLY A 144 -13.88 -10.14 4.10
N ARG A 145 -13.87 -10.51 5.40
CA ARG A 145 -15.06 -10.62 6.25
C ARG A 145 -15.00 -9.82 7.56
N THR A 146 -13.86 -9.22 7.88
CA THR A 146 -13.63 -8.52 9.15
C THR A 146 -14.64 -7.38 9.36
N PRO A 147 -15.54 -7.46 10.37
CA PRO A 147 -16.63 -6.50 10.55
C PRO A 147 -16.15 -5.05 10.70
N TYR A 148 -15.06 -4.83 11.43
CA TYR A 148 -14.40 -3.54 11.57
C TYR A 148 -14.11 -2.85 10.22
N VAL A 149 -13.57 -3.63 9.25
CA VAL A 149 -13.24 -3.13 7.91
C VAL A 149 -14.49 -2.92 7.08
N LEU A 150 -15.46 -3.85 7.16
CA LEU A 150 -16.73 -3.76 6.45
C LEU A 150 -17.50 -2.50 6.85
N GLY A 151 -17.58 -2.20 8.15
CA GLY A 151 -18.25 -1.01 8.65
C GLY A 151 -17.63 0.29 8.13
N ALA A 152 -16.30 0.36 8.08
CA ALA A 152 -15.60 1.52 7.55
C ALA A 152 -15.81 1.70 6.03
N ILE A 153 -15.82 0.61 5.26
CA ILE A 153 -16.11 0.64 3.80
C ILE A 153 -17.55 1.09 3.56
N ASP A 154 -18.52 0.59 4.31
CA ASP A 154 -19.92 1.01 4.19
C ASP A 154 -20.09 2.51 4.51
N GLU A 155 -19.41 3.01 5.54
CA GLU A 155 -19.44 4.45 5.88
C GLU A 155 -18.78 5.30 4.78
N ALA A 156 -17.63 4.89 4.24
CA ALA A 156 -17.00 5.61 3.14
C ALA A 156 -17.88 5.64 1.88
N ASN A 157 -18.54 4.52 1.56
CA ASN A 157 -19.52 4.45 0.47
C ASN A 157 -20.72 5.37 0.72
N ARG A 158 -21.25 5.40 1.95
CA ARG A 158 -22.35 6.30 2.35
C ARG A 158 -21.99 7.77 2.17
N LEU A 159 -20.73 8.13 2.42
CA LEU A 159 -20.20 9.48 2.21
C LEU A 159 -19.94 9.79 0.72
N GLY A 160 -20.01 8.81 -0.19
CA GLY A 160 -19.76 8.95 -1.61
C GLY A 160 -18.28 8.84 -2.00
N ALA A 161 -17.40 8.56 -1.05
CA ALA A 161 -15.96 8.40 -1.28
C ALA A 161 -15.64 7.20 -2.19
N THR A 162 -14.46 7.20 -2.80
CA THR A 162 -13.96 6.04 -3.53
C THR A 162 -13.42 5.01 -2.53
N THR A 163 -13.75 3.73 -2.77
CA THR A 163 -13.36 2.62 -1.90
C THR A 163 -12.60 1.55 -2.67
N ILE A 164 -11.55 1.02 -2.07
CA ILE A 164 -10.74 -0.11 -2.55
C ILE A 164 -10.84 -1.22 -1.51
N ALA A 165 -10.95 -2.46 -1.98
CA ALA A 165 -10.84 -3.65 -1.14
C ALA A 165 -9.57 -4.42 -1.49
N ILE A 166 -8.85 -4.90 -0.47
CA ILE A 166 -7.80 -5.91 -0.63
C ILE A 166 -8.19 -7.11 0.22
N SER A 167 -8.42 -8.26 -0.43
CA SER A 167 -8.66 -9.54 0.24
C SER A 167 -7.98 -10.68 -0.51
N CYS A 168 -7.68 -11.79 0.18
CA CYS A 168 -7.09 -12.98 -0.44
C CYS A 168 -8.12 -14.07 -0.75
N VAL A 169 -9.40 -13.71 -0.69
CA VAL A 169 -10.53 -14.56 -1.04
C VAL A 169 -11.30 -13.87 -2.17
N PRO A 170 -11.33 -14.44 -3.38
CA PRO A 170 -12.13 -13.93 -4.47
C PRO A 170 -13.61 -13.83 -4.09
N ASP A 171 -14.30 -12.82 -4.62
CA ASP A 171 -15.72 -12.58 -4.38
C ASP A 171 -16.11 -12.54 -2.88
N SER A 172 -15.20 -12.03 -2.05
CA SER A 172 -15.43 -11.84 -0.62
C SER A 172 -16.47 -10.76 -0.35
N GLU A 173 -16.99 -10.71 0.87
CA GLU A 173 -17.94 -9.67 1.28
C GLU A 173 -17.36 -8.26 1.13
N LEU A 174 -16.09 -8.08 1.50
CA LEU A 174 -15.35 -6.82 1.35
C LEU A 174 -15.21 -6.43 -0.13
N SER A 175 -14.86 -7.38 -1.00
CA SER A 175 -14.69 -7.13 -2.43
C SER A 175 -15.99 -6.72 -3.13
N ARG A 176 -17.13 -7.26 -2.70
CA ARG A 176 -18.45 -6.87 -3.25
C ARG A 176 -18.92 -5.49 -2.78
N ARG A 177 -18.46 -5.02 -1.63
CA ARG A 177 -18.86 -3.70 -1.09
C ARG A 177 -18.03 -2.54 -1.64
N ALA A 178 -16.77 -2.78 -1.99
CA ALA A 178 -15.89 -1.74 -2.50
C ALA A 178 -16.11 -1.45 -3.98
N LYS A 179 -15.80 -0.22 -4.41
CA LYS A 179 -15.88 0.19 -5.82
C LYS A 179 -14.79 -0.47 -6.67
N ILE A 180 -13.61 -0.73 -6.10
CA ILE A 180 -12.49 -1.40 -6.75
C ILE A 180 -12.09 -2.57 -5.85
N ALA A 181 -12.08 -3.78 -6.38
CA ALA A 181 -11.68 -4.98 -5.65
C ALA A 181 -10.37 -5.53 -6.20
N ILE A 182 -9.43 -5.83 -5.31
CA ILE A 182 -8.13 -6.45 -5.60
C ILE A 182 -8.08 -7.72 -4.76
N THR A 183 -8.13 -8.88 -5.41
CA THR A 183 -8.34 -10.15 -4.74
C THR A 183 -7.28 -11.20 -5.09
N PRO A 184 -5.98 -10.95 -4.79
CA PRO A 184 -4.95 -11.95 -5.02
C PRO A 184 -5.27 -13.22 -4.24
N ALA A 185 -5.19 -14.37 -4.91
CA ALA A 185 -5.51 -15.67 -4.34
C ALA A 185 -4.24 -16.53 -4.22
N PRO A 186 -3.40 -16.35 -3.18
CA PRO A 186 -2.15 -17.09 -3.04
C PRO A 186 -2.34 -18.56 -2.64
N GLY A 187 -3.60 -18.99 -2.46
CA GLY A 187 -3.96 -20.34 -2.01
C GLY A 187 -3.88 -20.50 -0.49
N PRO A 188 -4.16 -21.74 0.00
CA PRO A 188 -4.13 -22.05 1.43
C PRO A 188 -2.78 -21.75 2.06
N GLU A 189 -2.78 -21.30 3.31
CA GLU A 189 -1.56 -20.99 4.06
C GLU A 189 -0.75 -22.23 4.40
N ILE A 190 0.55 -22.06 4.66
CA ILE A 190 1.41 -23.16 5.16
C ILE A 190 0.89 -23.72 6.49
N ILE A 191 0.40 -22.85 7.36
CA ILE A 191 -0.33 -23.18 8.57
C ILE A 191 -1.75 -22.66 8.36
N ALA A 192 -2.72 -23.55 8.29
CA ALA A 192 -4.12 -23.21 8.04
C ALA A 192 -4.60 -22.06 8.94
N GLY A 193 -5.29 -21.08 8.37
CA GLY A 193 -5.79 -19.90 9.08
C GLY A 193 -4.73 -18.83 9.41
N SER A 194 -3.43 -19.11 9.22
CA SER A 194 -2.36 -18.15 9.57
C SER A 194 -2.08 -17.13 8.47
N THR A 195 -3.03 -16.23 8.23
CA THR A 195 -3.03 -15.25 7.13
C THR A 195 -1.93 -14.18 7.20
N ARG A 196 -1.08 -14.22 8.23
CA ARG A 196 0.12 -13.39 8.30
C ARG A 196 1.22 -13.80 7.32
N LEU A 197 1.13 -14.99 6.70
CA LEU A 197 2.14 -15.60 5.84
C LEU A 197 1.93 -15.20 4.38
N LYS A 198 1.37 -16.09 3.52
CA LYS A 198 1.19 -15.81 2.09
C LYS A 198 0.22 -14.65 1.83
N ALA A 199 -0.91 -14.62 2.52
CA ALA A 199 -1.88 -13.54 2.40
C ALA A 199 -1.29 -12.18 2.83
N GLY A 200 -0.52 -12.16 3.93
CA GLY A 200 0.22 -10.97 4.35
C GLY A 200 1.24 -10.51 3.30
N THR A 201 1.99 -11.43 2.71
CA THR A 201 2.97 -11.14 1.66
C THR A 201 2.28 -10.60 0.40
N ALA A 202 1.18 -11.21 -0.04
CA ALA A 202 0.38 -10.72 -1.17
C ALA A 202 -0.15 -9.29 -0.91
N THR A 203 -0.72 -9.05 0.27
CA THR A 203 -1.18 -7.72 0.69
C THR A 203 -0.07 -6.69 0.63
N LYS A 204 1.10 -6.99 1.19
CA LYS A 204 2.27 -6.10 1.16
C LYS A 204 2.69 -5.74 -0.26
N LEU A 205 2.71 -6.71 -1.18
CA LEU A 205 3.04 -6.46 -2.59
C LEU A 205 2.04 -5.51 -3.24
N VAL A 206 0.74 -5.70 -3.01
CA VAL A 206 -0.31 -4.82 -3.53
C VAL A 206 -0.17 -3.40 -2.97
N LEU A 207 -0.03 -3.23 -1.65
CA LEU A 207 0.12 -1.90 -1.03
C LEU A 207 1.30 -1.13 -1.60
N ASN A 208 2.46 -1.78 -1.74
CA ASN A 208 3.63 -1.15 -2.32
C ASN A 208 3.40 -0.75 -3.80
N MET A 209 2.64 -1.54 -4.58
CA MET A 209 2.28 -1.17 -5.96
C MET A 209 1.37 0.05 -5.99
N LEU A 210 0.40 0.15 -5.07
CA LEU A 210 -0.54 1.27 -5.00
C LEU A 210 0.19 2.59 -4.76
N THR A 211 0.96 2.70 -3.67
CA THR A 211 1.63 3.97 -3.32
C THR A 211 2.78 4.29 -4.26
N THR A 212 3.64 3.31 -4.60
CA THR A 212 4.73 3.54 -5.54
C THR A 212 4.19 3.93 -6.92
N GLY A 213 3.18 3.21 -7.42
CA GLY A 213 2.52 3.52 -8.69
C GLY A 213 1.91 4.93 -8.70
N ALA A 214 1.20 5.30 -7.63
CA ALA A 214 0.61 6.62 -7.50
C ALA A 214 1.68 7.72 -7.52
N PHE A 215 2.76 7.61 -6.75
CA PHE A 215 3.82 8.62 -6.73
C PHE A 215 4.64 8.68 -8.04
N ILE A 216 4.80 7.56 -8.76
CA ILE A 216 5.35 7.58 -10.13
C ILE A 216 4.43 8.42 -11.04
N ARG A 217 3.11 8.19 -11.01
CA ARG A 217 2.12 8.93 -11.80
C ARG A 217 1.97 10.40 -11.38
N MET A 218 2.26 10.73 -10.13
CA MET A 218 2.36 12.11 -9.64
C MET A 218 3.63 12.82 -10.13
N GLY A 219 4.54 12.11 -10.80
CA GLY A 219 5.78 12.65 -11.34
C GLY A 219 6.89 12.84 -10.31
N TYR A 220 6.83 12.13 -9.19
CA TYR A 220 7.86 12.16 -8.15
C TYR A 220 9.07 11.27 -8.49
N VAL A 221 8.97 10.51 -9.59
CA VAL A 221 10.02 9.63 -10.11
C VAL A 221 10.31 10.00 -11.56
N ARG A 222 11.58 10.04 -11.94
CA ARG A 222 12.06 10.19 -13.32
C ARG A 222 13.00 9.02 -13.66
N GLY A 223 12.67 8.25 -14.71
CA GLY A 223 13.29 6.94 -14.90
C GLY A 223 13.01 6.04 -13.70
N ASN A 224 14.04 5.70 -12.95
CA ASN A 224 13.95 4.99 -11.67
C ASN A 224 14.50 5.81 -10.49
N LEU A 225 14.67 7.13 -10.69
CA LEU A 225 15.22 8.03 -9.67
C LEU A 225 14.11 8.84 -9.01
N MET A 226 14.06 8.81 -7.67
CA MET A 226 13.14 9.61 -6.90
C MET A 226 13.61 11.07 -6.91
N VAL A 227 12.79 11.96 -7.48
CA VAL A 227 13.12 13.38 -7.70
C VAL A 227 12.39 14.35 -6.78
N ASN A 228 11.36 13.92 -6.06
CA ASN A 228 10.69 14.77 -5.07
C ASN A 228 11.46 14.79 -3.75
N VAL A 229 12.72 15.22 -3.79
CA VAL A 229 13.65 15.26 -2.65
C VAL A 229 13.92 16.68 -2.24
N GLN A 230 14.00 16.88 -0.92
CA GLN A 230 14.64 18.06 -0.31
C GLN A 230 15.84 17.60 0.53
N PRO A 231 17.07 17.98 0.16
CA PRO A 231 18.25 17.54 0.89
C PRO A 231 18.31 18.17 2.29
N LYS A 232 18.35 17.32 3.31
CA LYS A 232 18.44 17.74 4.72
C LYS A 232 19.87 17.67 5.30
N ASN A 233 20.84 17.15 4.54
CA ASN A 233 22.23 17.03 4.92
C ASN A 233 23.15 17.02 3.68
N ALA A 234 24.48 17.11 3.90
CA ALA A 234 25.48 17.19 2.83
C ALA A 234 25.45 15.98 1.87
N LYS A 235 25.25 14.76 2.39
CA LYS A 235 25.16 13.54 1.58
C LYS A 235 23.95 13.58 0.65
N LEU A 236 22.80 14.03 1.16
CA LEU A 236 21.58 14.18 0.34
C LEU A 236 21.70 15.34 -0.65
N LEU A 237 22.44 16.39 -0.31
CA LEU A 237 22.71 17.50 -1.24
C LEU A 237 23.52 17.01 -2.44
N ASP A 238 24.63 16.31 -2.21
CA ASP A 238 25.45 15.71 -3.27
C ASP A 238 24.62 14.75 -4.16
N ARG A 239 23.82 13.87 -3.52
CA ARG A 239 22.91 12.98 -4.25
C ARG A 239 21.90 13.76 -5.09
N SER A 240 21.35 14.86 -4.58
CA SER A 240 20.38 15.70 -5.29
C SER A 240 20.98 16.34 -6.53
N ILE A 241 22.22 16.84 -6.44
CA ILE A 241 22.95 17.40 -7.59
C ILE A 241 23.12 16.31 -8.66
N ARG A 242 23.62 15.13 -8.30
CA ARG A 242 23.80 14.00 -9.24
C ARG A 242 22.50 13.55 -9.89
N ILE A 243 21.37 13.58 -9.17
CA ILE A 243 20.05 13.29 -9.75
C ILE A 243 19.70 14.30 -10.82
N ILE A 244 19.90 15.61 -10.55
CA ILE A 244 19.61 16.66 -11.52
C ILE A 244 20.52 16.50 -12.76
N GLU A 245 21.83 16.27 -12.58
CA GLU A 245 22.76 15.99 -13.68
C GLU A 245 22.28 14.80 -14.53
N THR A 246 21.97 13.67 -13.89
CA THR A 246 21.55 12.45 -14.59
C THR A 246 20.25 12.66 -15.38
N VAL A 247 19.28 13.35 -14.80
CA VAL A 247 17.97 13.55 -15.43
C VAL A 247 18.02 14.62 -16.54
N THR A 248 18.78 15.69 -16.31
CA THR A 248 18.74 16.85 -17.23
C THR A 248 19.96 16.95 -18.16
N GLY A 249 21.06 16.24 -17.90
CA GLY A 249 22.34 16.41 -18.59
C GLY A 249 23.01 17.78 -18.31
N ALA A 250 22.61 18.47 -17.26
CA ALA A 250 23.24 19.73 -16.86
C ALA A 250 24.62 19.48 -16.23
N SER A 251 25.53 20.46 -16.29
CA SER A 251 26.80 20.39 -15.58
C SER A 251 26.58 20.41 -14.06
N PRO A 252 27.55 19.89 -13.24
CA PRO A 252 27.46 19.92 -11.78
C PRO A 252 27.19 21.31 -11.21
N ASP A 253 27.91 22.34 -11.73
CA ASP A 253 27.73 23.73 -11.29
C ASP A 253 26.34 24.27 -11.62
N ARG A 254 25.80 23.94 -12.81
CA ARG A 254 24.46 24.32 -13.21
C ARG A 254 23.41 23.62 -12.34
N ALA A 255 23.57 22.33 -12.10
CA ALA A 255 22.68 21.54 -11.25
C ALA A 255 22.65 22.10 -9.81
N ALA A 256 23.82 22.37 -9.23
CA ALA A 256 23.94 22.97 -7.90
C ALA A 256 23.32 24.37 -7.82
N SER A 257 23.57 25.22 -8.82
CA SER A 257 23.00 26.57 -8.90
C SER A 257 21.47 26.52 -8.98
N MET A 258 20.93 25.66 -9.87
CA MET A 258 19.49 25.52 -10.05
C MET A 258 18.81 24.89 -8.83
N LEU A 259 19.46 23.96 -8.15
CA LEU A 259 18.93 23.39 -6.91
C LEU A 259 18.78 24.48 -5.83
N ARG A 260 19.76 25.35 -5.67
CA ARG A 260 19.66 26.50 -4.75
C ARG A 260 18.55 27.46 -5.15
N PHE A 261 18.46 27.80 -6.43
CA PHE A 261 17.40 28.66 -6.98
C PHE A 261 16.00 28.10 -6.71
N ALA A 262 15.85 26.78 -6.80
CA ALA A 262 14.61 26.05 -6.56
C ALA A 262 14.32 25.78 -5.05
N GLY A 263 14.98 26.48 -4.14
CA GLY A 263 14.78 26.28 -2.69
C GLY A 263 15.12 24.87 -2.21
N ASN A 264 16.15 24.27 -2.81
CA ASN A 264 16.60 22.90 -2.56
C ASN A 264 15.56 21.80 -2.94
N ASN A 265 14.60 22.11 -3.79
CA ASN A 265 13.66 21.12 -4.32
C ASN A 265 14.16 20.59 -5.66
N VAL A 266 14.51 19.29 -5.71
CA VAL A 266 15.10 18.63 -6.89
C VAL A 266 14.13 18.61 -8.06
N LEU A 267 12.85 18.26 -7.83
CA LEU A 267 11.85 18.22 -8.90
C LEU A 267 11.63 19.60 -9.52
N THR A 268 11.58 20.65 -8.70
CA THR A 268 11.46 22.03 -9.17
C THR A 268 12.67 22.45 -9.97
N ALA A 269 13.89 22.11 -9.52
CA ALA A 269 15.12 22.40 -10.25
C ALA A 269 15.15 21.72 -11.63
N ILE A 270 14.75 20.44 -11.71
CA ILE A 270 14.64 19.70 -12.97
C ILE A 270 13.67 20.40 -13.92
N ARG A 271 12.46 20.74 -13.45
CA ARG A 271 11.44 21.42 -14.27
C ARG A 271 11.92 22.76 -14.82
N HIS A 272 12.68 23.54 -14.07
CA HIS A 272 13.26 24.79 -14.54
C HIS A 272 14.27 24.57 -15.65
N ILE A 273 15.20 23.61 -15.49
CA ILE A 273 16.20 23.30 -16.52
C ILE A 273 15.53 22.79 -17.81
N GLU A 274 14.54 21.90 -17.71
CA GLU A 274 13.79 21.36 -18.84
C GLU A 274 13.04 22.50 -19.60
N LYS A 275 12.42 23.43 -18.86
CA LYS A 275 11.72 24.58 -19.44
C LYS A 275 12.67 25.50 -20.20
N GLU A 276 13.83 25.83 -19.65
CA GLU A 276 14.85 26.66 -20.34
C GLU A 276 15.32 26.02 -21.65
N LYS A 277 15.51 24.67 -21.68
CA LYS A 277 15.89 23.96 -22.91
C LYS A 277 14.83 24.03 -23.98
N ASN A 278 13.54 23.92 -23.61
CA ASN A 278 12.42 24.00 -24.55
C ASN A 278 12.13 25.41 -25.06
N THR A 279 12.66 26.46 -24.39
CA THR A 279 12.49 27.85 -24.82
C THR A 279 13.63 28.33 -25.75
N ASN A 280 14.79 27.63 -25.71
CA ASN A 280 16.00 27.97 -26.46
C ASN A 280 16.29 27.03 -27.65
N GLY A 281 15.42 26.04 -27.92
CA GLY A 281 15.44 25.12 -29.06
C GLY A 281 14.22 25.30 -29.94
#